data_acc6866a629f1f7580c8ba0efacdd55c
#
_entry.id   acc6866a629f1f7580c8ba0efacdd55c
#
_cell.length_a   1.000
_cell.length_b   1.000
_cell.length_c   1.000
_cell.angle_alpha   90.00
_cell.angle_beta   90.00
_cell.angle_gamma   90.00
#
_symmetry.space_group_name_H-M   'P 1'
#
loop_
_entity.id
_entity.type
_entity.pdbx_description
1 polymer ?
#
loop_
_entity_poly.entity_id
_entity_poly.type
_entity_poly.pdbx_seq_one_letter_code
_entity_poly.pdbx_strand_id
1 'polypeptide(L)'
;VASTNGTHPELPITKLKPGEKPPQFVVVSFDGACKDDLFKHYLDVAKRNDARFTFFLSGLCIVPDKARFEYKPPLKPAGSSAIGFGEASLIPDRIKNMTTAYDSGHEIGTHALGHFCGKGGVEDWTSAQWTSELNQFNNFVDTWRPRLGAPLADGVPALPFNSSVVEGIRTPCLEGKRSQMLPVFAKFGYKYNASDGGELQWPKKDKYGLWEFPLQTIKVLGYGRKNLSMDYNFLCAQNNCSYKATTAQSDKIESSTKESFDAALKAVCRGNRAPLFIGNHFNTWVNGAYKAALTSFIDGASKQCSDVQFVSNSDLQKWLDAQDPAVREALRAKGAQSY
;
A
#
# COMPACT_ATOMS: atom_id res chain seq x y z
N VAL A 1 7.67 6.85 -26.85
CA VAL A 1 8.13 7.16 -25.50
C VAL A 1 7.47 8.47 -25.11
N ALA A 2 6.32 8.42 -24.42
CA ALA A 2 5.68 9.61 -23.90
C ALA A 2 6.60 10.22 -22.85
N SER A 3 6.96 11.47 -23.03
CA SER A 3 7.70 12.26 -22.06
C SER A 3 6.88 12.31 -20.77
N THR A 4 7.40 11.71 -19.71
CA THR A 4 6.80 11.74 -18.39
C THR A 4 7.17 13.06 -17.71
N ASN A 5 6.69 14.17 -18.20
CA ASN A 5 6.76 15.46 -17.54
C ASN A 5 5.61 15.62 -16.51
N GLY A 6 5.30 14.56 -15.79
CA GLY A 6 4.39 14.64 -14.68
C GLY A 6 5.03 15.43 -13.54
N THR A 7 4.29 16.37 -12.99
CA THR A 7 4.71 17.22 -11.87
C THR A 7 4.53 16.51 -10.53
N HIS A 8 5.11 15.30 -10.37
CA HIS A 8 5.06 14.62 -9.08
C HIS A 8 5.90 15.39 -8.06
N PRO A 9 5.28 15.98 -7.03
CA PRO A 9 6.02 16.81 -6.08
C PRO A 9 6.92 15.95 -5.19
N GLU A 10 8.19 16.34 -5.08
CA GLU A 10 9.16 15.70 -4.21
C GLU A 10 9.11 16.32 -2.81
N LEU A 11 9.27 15.48 -1.78
CA LEU A 11 9.44 15.98 -0.41
C LEU A 11 10.90 16.35 -0.15
N PRO A 12 11.16 17.48 0.54
CA PRO A 12 12.49 17.80 1.01
C PRO A 12 12.99 16.71 1.98
N ILE A 13 14.26 16.33 1.82
CA ILE A 13 14.90 15.34 2.69
C ILE A 13 15.96 16.02 3.53
N THR A 14 15.86 15.88 4.86
CA THR A 14 16.89 16.34 5.78
C THR A 14 17.76 15.17 6.21
N LYS A 15 19.07 15.30 6.01
CA LYS A 15 20.05 14.34 6.49
C LYS A 15 20.29 14.55 7.99
N LEU A 16 20.06 13.51 8.78
CA LEU A 16 20.27 13.56 10.22
C LEU A 16 21.76 13.58 10.58
N LYS A 17 22.10 14.34 11.61
CA LYS A 17 23.36 14.18 12.32
C LYS A 17 23.29 12.97 13.25
N PRO A 18 24.45 12.34 13.59
CA PRO A 18 24.46 11.27 14.57
C PRO A 18 23.78 11.68 15.88
N GLY A 19 22.85 10.84 16.38
CA GLY A 19 22.10 11.09 17.61
C GLY A 19 20.93 12.08 17.50
N GLU A 20 20.73 12.68 16.34
CA GLU A 20 19.61 13.58 16.11
C GLU A 20 18.28 12.80 16.06
N LYS A 21 17.24 13.42 16.63
CA LYS A 21 15.91 12.81 16.67
C LYS A 21 15.30 12.75 15.26
N PRO A 22 14.91 11.56 14.77
CA PRO A 22 14.26 11.46 13.47
C PRO A 22 12.81 11.96 13.50
N PRO A 23 12.24 12.35 12.35
CA PRO A 23 10.81 12.57 12.22
C PRO A 23 10.02 11.34 12.63
N GLN A 24 8.74 11.52 13.04
CA GLN A 24 7.83 10.38 13.21
C GLN A 24 7.02 10.19 11.93
N PHE A 25 7.37 9.16 11.18
CA PHE A 25 6.65 8.80 9.97
C PHE A 25 5.50 7.84 10.26
N VAL A 26 4.38 8.06 9.57
CA VAL A 26 3.30 7.08 9.41
C VAL A 26 3.14 6.84 7.91
N VAL A 27 3.15 5.57 7.52
CA VAL A 27 3.03 5.15 6.13
C VAL A 27 1.71 4.41 5.97
N VAL A 28 0.74 5.04 5.33
CA VAL A 28 -0.56 4.45 5.03
C VAL A 28 -0.56 3.97 3.59
N SER A 29 -0.95 2.71 3.40
CA SER A 29 -1.04 2.09 2.09
C SER A 29 -2.40 1.44 1.87
N PHE A 30 -2.84 1.40 0.61
CA PHE A 30 -4.12 0.82 0.21
C PHE A 30 -3.88 -0.28 -0.81
N ASP A 31 -4.46 -1.46 -0.56
CA ASP A 31 -4.36 -2.59 -1.47
C ASP A 31 -5.54 -2.58 -2.45
N GLY A 32 -5.24 -2.71 -3.73
CA GLY A 32 -6.22 -2.78 -4.81
C GLY A 32 -6.48 -1.45 -5.49
N ALA A 33 -6.94 -0.45 -4.78
CA ALA A 33 -7.27 0.90 -5.27
C ALA A 33 -8.32 0.90 -6.41
N CYS A 34 -9.34 0.03 -6.31
CA CYS A 34 -10.29 -0.25 -7.39
C CYS A 34 -11.69 0.34 -7.19
N LYS A 35 -11.93 1.12 -6.13
CA LYS A 35 -13.23 1.76 -5.85
C LYS A 35 -13.09 3.27 -5.88
N ASP A 36 -13.70 3.90 -6.87
CA ASP A 36 -13.45 5.30 -7.19
C ASP A 36 -13.97 6.28 -6.14
N ASP A 37 -15.09 5.99 -5.50
CA ASP A 37 -15.65 6.78 -4.40
C ASP A 37 -14.72 6.78 -3.16
N LEU A 38 -14.15 5.63 -2.82
CA LEU A 38 -13.20 5.50 -1.73
C LEU A 38 -11.84 6.10 -2.09
N PHE A 39 -11.42 5.98 -3.35
CA PHE A 39 -10.22 6.65 -3.84
C PHE A 39 -10.33 8.17 -3.60
N LYS A 40 -11.43 8.77 -4.07
CA LYS A 40 -11.71 10.21 -3.86
C LYS A 40 -11.77 10.58 -2.39
N HIS A 41 -12.42 9.75 -1.56
CA HIS A 41 -12.48 9.98 -0.12
C HIS A 41 -11.09 10.09 0.50
N TYR A 42 -10.19 9.15 0.22
CA TYR A 42 -8.85 9.17 0.79
C TYR A 42 -7.94 10.24 0.19
N LEU A 43 -8.15 10.63 -1.07
CA LEU A 43 -7.48 11.81 -1.63
C LEU A 43 -7.87 13.08 -0.88
N ASP A 44 -9.15 13.23 -0.51
CA ASP A 44 -9.63 14.37 0.29
C ASP A 44 -9.07 14.34 1.71
N VAL A 45 -9.04 13.17 2.35
CA VAL A 45 -8.41 12.99 3.67
C VAL A 45 -6.94 13.39 3.64
N ALA A 46 -6.23 12.95 2.62
CA ALA A 46 -4.82 13.30 2.45
C ALA A 46 -4.61 14.80 2.27
N LYS A 47 -5.42 15.44 1.43
CA LYS A 47 -5.29 16.87 1.11
C LYS A 47 -5.46 17.73 2.36
N ARG A 48 -6.47 17.47 3.19
CA ARG A 48 -6.71 18.27 4.41
C ARG A 48 -5.69 18.01 5.53
N ASN A 49 -4.93 16.92 5.45
CA ASN A 49 -3.92 16.53 6.43
C ASN A 49 -2.49 16.69 5.93
N ASP A 50 -2.28 17.26 4.75
CA ASP A 50 -0.96 17.31 4.09
C ASP A 50 -0.27 15.93 4.08
N ALA A 51 -1.05 14.89 3.79
CA ALA A 51 -0.61 13.50 3.84
C ALA A 51 -0.30 12.96 2.44
N ARG A 52 0.63 12.00 2.38
CA ARG A 52 0.96 11.24 1.16
C ARG A 52 0.80 9.77 1.46
N PHE A 53 0.06 9.08 0.60
CA PHE A 53 -0.24 7.65 0.73
C PHE A 53 0.41 6.85 -0.39
N THR A 54 0.45 5.53 -0.21
CA THR A 54 0.80 4.59 -1.26
C THR A 54 -0.45 3.83 -1.69
N PHE A 55 -0.74 3.85 -3.00
CA PHE A 55 -1.81 3.04 -3.59
C PHE A 55 -1.17 1.86 -4.34
N PHE A 56 -1.30 0.67 -3.79
CA PHE A 56 -0.89 -0.57 -4.45
C PHE A 56 -1.97 -1.01 -5.41
N LEU A 57 -1.83 -0.64 -6.68
CA LEU A 57 -2.82 -0.87 -7.72
C LEU A 57 -2.92 -2.36 -8.06
N SER A 58 -4.13 -2.90 -8.03
CA SER A 58 -4.46 -4.15 -8.73
C SER A 58 -4.66 -3.83 -10.20
N GLY A 59 -3.73 -4.26 -11.05
CA GLY A 59 -3.70 -3.82 -12.45
C GLY A 59 -4.91 -4.21 -13.28
N LEU A 60 -5.65 -5.26 -12.88
CA LEU A 60 -6.87 -5.65 -13.59
C LEU A 60 -8.02 -4.64 -13.41
N CYS A 61 -7.91 -3.72 -12.45
CA CYS A 61 -8.91 -2.66 -12.28
C CYS A 61 -8.99 -1.68 -13.45
N ILE A 62 -7.95 -1.65 -14.28
CA ILE A 62 -7.90 -0.84 -15.51
C ILE A 62 -7.92 -1.68 -16.79
N VAL A 63 -8.21 -2.97 -16.67
CA VAL A 63 -8.41 -3.89 -17.81
C VAL A 63 -9.90 -4.18 -17.91
N PRO A 64 -10.60 -3.76 -18.97
CA PRO A 64 -12.01 -4.03 -19.11
C PRO A 64 -12.28 -5.54 -19.31
N ASP A 65 -13.42 -6.02 -18.85
CA ASP A 65 -13.77 -7.45 -18.95
C ASP A 65 -13.69 -8.02 -20.36
N LYS A 66 -14.01 -7.20 -21.39
CA LYS A 66 -13.87 -7.62 -22.79
C LYS A 66 -12.45 -7.99 -23.21
N ALA A 67 -11.44 -7.49 -22.49
CA ALA A 67 -10.02 -7.75 -22.74
C ALA A 67 -9.44 -8.83 -21.80
N ARG A 68 -10.26 -9.50 -21.01
CA ARG A 68 -9.85 -10.43 -19.96
C ARG A 68 -8.88 -11.52 -20.42
N PHE A 69 -9.06 -12.03 -21.63
CA PHE A 69 -8.23 -13.12 -22.17
C PHE A 69 -6.82 -12.68 -22.57
N GLU A 70 -6.53 -11.38 -22.54
CA GLU A 70 -5.16 -10.89 -22.65
C GLU A 70 -4.33 -11.19 -21.37
N TYR A 71 -4.99 -11.31 -20.22
CA TYR A 71 -4.33 -11.71 -18.99
C TYR A 71 -4.12 -13.23 -18.95
N LYS A 72 -2.87 -13.62 -18.80
CA LYS A 72 -2.45 -15.03 -18.72
C LYS A 72 -1.82 -15.27 -17.34
N PRO A 73 -2.65 -15.53 -16.31
CA PRO A 73 -2.15 -15.73 -14.96
C PRO A 73 -1.31 -17.00 -14.85
N PRO A 74 -0.25 -16.99 -14.05
CA PRO A 74 0.49 -18.20 -13.76
C PRO A 74 -0.43 -19.27 -13.12
N LEU A 75 -0.27 -20.52 -13.56
CA LEU A 75 -0.97 -21.69 -13.02
C LEU A 75 -2.51 -21.66 -13.14
N LYS A 76 -3.07 -20.72 -13.88
CA LYS A 76 -4.53 -20.58 -14.07
C LYS A 76 -4.86 -20.37 -15.55
N PRO A 77 -6.09 -20.66 -15.98
CA PRO A 77 -6.51 -20.39 -17.34
C PRO A 77 -6.44 -18.90 -17.70
N ALA A 78 -6.16 -18.58 -18.96
CA ALA A 78 -6.22 -17.20 -19.47
C ALA A 78 -7.61 -16.59 -19.17
N GLY A 79 -7.62 -15.32 -18.80
CA GLY A 79 -8.85 -14.61 -18.47
C GLY A 79 -9.42 -14.89 -17.09
N SER A 80 -8.71 -15.66 -16.25
CA SER A 80 -9.10 -15.90 -14.85
C SER A 80 -8.64 -14.76 -13.95
N SER A 81 -9.42 -14.47 -12.91
CA SER A 81 -9.08 -13.52 -11.84
C SER A 81 -9.87 -13.85 -10.58
N ALA A 82 -9.24 -13.79 -9.41
CA ALA A 82 -9.92 -13.95 -8.13
C ALA A 82 -10.67 -12.67 -7.71
N ILE A 83 -10.36 -11.53 -8.33
CA ILE A 83 -10.97 -10.21 -8.01
C ILE A 83 -11.77 -9.62 -9.17
N GLY A 84 -11.89 -10.34 -10.28
CA GLY A 84 -12.56 -9.84 -11.49
C GLY A 84 -11.70 -8.90 -12.32
N PHE A 85 -12.35 -8.17 -13.22
CA PHE A 85 -11.76 -7.20 -14.14
C PHE A 85 -12.44 -5.85 -13.96
N GLY A 86 -11.86 -4.80 -14.54
CA GLY A 86 -12.42 -3.46 -14.51
C GLY A 86 -13.74 -3.38 -15.26
N GLU A 87 -14.73 -2.72 -14.67
CA GLU A 87 -15.92 -2.31 -15.39
C GLU A 87 -15.55 -1.17 -16.35
N ALA A 88 -15.75 -1.37 -17.64
CA ALA A 88 -15.26 -0.46 -18.66
C ALA A 88 -15.71 0.99 -18.45
N SER A 89 -16.96 1.19 -18.03
CA SER A 89 -17.54 2.53 -17.79
C SER A 89 -16.88 3.27 -16.61
N LEU A 90 -16.25 2.55 -15.68
CA LEU A 90 -15.60 3.14 -14.49
C LEU A 90 -14.10 3.39 -14.68
N ILE A 91 -13.48 2.78 -15.69
CA ILE A 91 -12.04 2.93 -15.91
C ILE A 91 -11.62 4.39 -16.16
N PRO A 92 -12.36 5.21 -16.93
CA PRO A 92 -12.03 6.62 -17.11
C PRO A 92 -11.86 7.39 -15.80
N ASP A 93 -12.76 7.22 -14.85
CA ASP A 93 -12.67 7.86 -13.53
C ASP A 93 -11.49 7.32 -12.73
N ARG A 94 -11.19 6.04 -12.83
CA ARG A 94 -10.03 5.42 -12.19
C ARG A 94 -8.71 5.99 -12.70
N ILE A 95 -8.57 6.18 -13.99
CA ILE A 95 -7.41 6.85 -14.60
C ILE A 95 -7.28 8.29 -14.09
N LYS A 96 -8.39 9.02 -13.99
CA LYS A 96 -8.40 10.38 -13.45
C LYS A 96 -7.98 10.42 -11.97
N ASN A 97 -8.46 9.47 -11.15
CA ASN A 97 -8.08 9.36 -9.74
C ASN A 97 -6.60 9.03 -9.58
N MET A 98 -6.07 8.13 -10.40
CA MET A 98 -4.64 7.79 -10.41
C MET A 98 -3.79 9.02 -10.80
N THR A 99 -4.25 9.79 -11.79
CA THR A 99 -3.60 11.05 -12.18
C THR A 99 -3.57 12.05 -11.04
N THR A 100 -4.71 12.29 -10.39
CA THR A 100 -4.81 13.19 -9.24
C THR A 100 -3.91 12.74 -8.09
N ALA A 101 -3.90 11.43 -7.80
CA ALA A 101 -3.05 10.86 -6.77
C ALA A 101 -1.56 11.13 -7.05
N TYR A 102 -1.10 10.84 -8.25
CA TYR A 102 0.30 11.05 -8.64
C TYR A 102 0.70 12.53 -8.60
N ASP A 103 -0.12 13.40 -9.17
CA ASP A 103 0.13 14.84 -9.21
C ASP A 103 0.09 15.49 -7.82
N SER A 104 -0.61 14.88 -6.87
CA SER A 104 -0.67 15.30 -5.47
C SER A 104 0.44 14.71 -4.59
N GLY A 105 1.37 13.96 -5.17
CA GLY A 105 2.52 13.40 -4.46
C GLY A 105 2.30 12.01 -3.86
N HIS A 106 1.15 11.39 -4.10
CA HIS A 106 0.94 10.00 -3.68
C HIS A 106 1.74 9.03 -4.54
N GLU A 107 2.04 7.88 -4.00
CA GLU A 107 2.74 6.81 -4.69
C GLU A 107 1.77 5.82 -5.33
N ILE A 108 2.06 5.40 -6.56
CA ILE A 108 1.44 4.25 -7.21
C ILE A 108 2.43 3.09 -7.16
N GLY A 109 2.10 2.07 -6.36
CA GLY A 109 2.81 0.80 -6.32
C GLY A 109 2.03 -0.30 -7.03
N THR A 110 2.51 -1.54 -6.98
CA THR A 110 1.80 -2.67 -7.57
C THR A 110 1.26 -3.64 -6.52
N HIS A 111 0.04 -4.13 -6.74
CA HIS A 111 -0.57 -5.26 -6.03
C HIS A 111 -0.75 -6.47 -6.95
N ALA A 112 0.07 -6.55 -8.00
CA ALA A 112 -0.03 -7.55 -9.07
C ALA A 112 -1.40 -7.49 -9.78
N LEU A 113 -1.96 -8.64 -10.20
CA LEU A 113 -3.10 -8.67 -11.09
C LEU A 113 -4.26 -9.53 -10.56
N GLY A 114 -4.21 -10.84 -10.75
CA GLY A 114 -5.36 -11.72 -10.54
C GLY A 114 -5.67 -12.08 -9.09
N HIS A 115 -4.81 -11.77 -8.14
CA HIS A 115 -5.00 -11.97 -6.71
C HIS A 115 -5.29 -13.41 -6.30
N PHE A 116 -4.59 -14.38 -6.88
CA PHE A 116 -4.75 -15.79 -6.54
C PHE A 116 -3.94 -16.14 -5.31
N CYS A 117 -4.60 -16.31 -4.18
CA CYS A 117 -3.98 -16.68 -2.92
C CYS A 117 -3.85 -18.20 -2.77
N GLY A 118 -2.92 -18.64 -1.90
CA GLY A 118 -2.77 -20.01 -1.47
C GLY A 118 -2.13 -20.92 -2.51
N LYS A 119 -2.34 -22.20 -2.28
CA LYS A 119 -1.79 -23.27 -3.11
C LYS A 119 -2.31 -23.18 -4.55
N GLY A 120 -1.41 -23.33 -5.51
CA GLY A 120 -1.71 -23.10 -6.92
C GLY A 120 -1.87 -21.64 -7.31
N GLY A 121 -1.54 -20.73 -6.42
CA GLY A 121 -1.52 -19.28 -6.63
C GLY A 121 -0.16 -18.69 -6.27
N VAL A 122 -0.20 -17.44 -5.77
CA VAL A 122 0.99 -16.64 -5.44
C VAL A 122 1.98 -17.38 -4.54
N GLU A 123 1.48 -18.18 -3.60
CA GLU A 123 2.30 -18.99 -2.69
C GLU A 123 3.29 -19.91 -3.43
N ASP A 124 2.89 -20.42 -4.59
CA ASP A 124 3.67 -21.41 -5.34
C ASP A 124 4.47 -20.82 -6.51
N TRP A 125 4.33 -19.55 -6.81
CA TRP A 125 4.95 -18.96 -8.00
C TRP A 125 6.47 -19.04 -7.98
N THR A 126 7.02 -19.45 -9.13
CA THR A 126 8.46 -19.40 -9.44
C THR A 126 8.87 -17.98 -9.83
N SER A 127 10.18 -17.74 -9.90
CA SER A 127 10.73 -16.47 -10.40
C SER A 127 10.26 -16.14 -11.82
N ALA A 128 10.16 -17.13 -12.71
CA ALA A 128 9.65 -16.94 -14.06
C ALA A 128 8.17 -16.51 -14.08
N GLN A 129 7.36 -17.07 -13.17
CA GLN A 129 5.94 -16.73 -13.03
C GLN A 129 5.75 -15.33 -12.44
N TRP A 130 6.53 -14.93 -11.44
CA TRP A 130 6.57 -13.56 -10.96
C TRP A 130 6.96 -12.57 -12.05
N THR A 131 7.97 -12.91 -12.84
CA THR A 131 8.41 -12.08 -13.98
C THR A 131 7.29 -11.90 -15.00
N SER A 132 6.57 -12.97 -15.34
CA SER A 132 5.42 -12.92 -16.23
C SER A 132 4.32 -12.01 -15.69
N GLU A 133 3.96 -12.17 -14.44
CA GLU A 133 2.90 -11.36 -13.79
C GLU A 133 3.24 -9.87 -13.82
N LEU A 134 4.44 -9.51 -13.43
CA LEU A 134 4.86 -8.10 -13.35
C LEU A 134 5.08 -7.47 -14.73
N ASN A 135 5.52 -8.24 -15.72
CA ASN A 135 5.55 -7.77 -17.10
C ASN A 135 4.14 -7.49 -17.64
N GLN A 136 3.17 -8.35 -17.32
CA GLN A 136 1.79 -8.13 -17.70
C GLN A 136 1.20 -6.91 -16.99
N PHE A 137 1.49 -6.73 -15.68
CA PHE A 137 1.09 -5.52 -14.96
C PHE A 137 1.60 -4.26 -15.64
N ASN A 138 2.88 -4.21 -15.95
CA ASN A 138 3.49 -3.06 -16.62
C ASN A 138 2.83 -2.79 -17.98
N ASN A 139 2.59 -3.83 -18.78
CA ASN A 139 1.93 -3.70 -20.07
C ASN A 139 0.50 -3.15 -19.94
N PHE A 140 -0.27 -3.64 -18.97
CA PHE A 140 -1.64 -3.14 -18.76
C PHE A 140 -1.68 -1.68 -18.32
N VAL A 141 -0.75 -1.25 -17.48
CA VAL A 141 -0.64 0.16 -17.10
C VAL A 141 -0.22 1.02 -18.30
N ASP A 142 0.78 0.60 -19.04
CA ASP A 142 1.37 1.39 -20.12
C ASP A 142 0.48 1.47 -21.37
N THR A 143 -0.43 0.51 -21.54
CA THR A 143 -1.30 0.41 -22.72
C THR A 143 -2.80 0.33 -22.36
N TRP A 144 -3.22 1.03 -21.32
CA TRP A 144 -4.61 0.99 -20.87
C TRP A 144 -5.59 1.53 -21.93
N ARG A 145 -5.22 2.58 -22.65
CA ARG A 145 -6.11 3.31 -23.57
C ARG A 145 -6.61 2.46 -24.73
N PRO A 146 -5.76 1.79 -25.53
CA PRO A 146 -6.24 0.95 -26.63
C PRO A 146 -7.20 -0.14 -26.18
N ARG A 147 -6.98 -0.68 -24.99
CA ARG A 147 -7.80 -1.76 -24.43
C ARG A 147 -9.18 -1.28 -24.03
N LEU A 148 -9.27 -0.06 -23.49
CA LEU A 148 -10.55 0.56 -23.16
C LEU A 148 -11.33 0.91 -24.43
N GLY A 149 -10.64 1.47 -25.42
CA GLY A 149 -11.21 1.82 -26.72
C GLY A 149 -12.15 3.03 -26.68
N ALA A 150 -12.47 3.54 -27.90
CA ALA A 150 -13.46 4.59 -28.07
C ALA A 150 -14.89 4.02 -27.85
N PRO A 151 -15.88 4.83 -27.40
CA PRO A 151 -15.73 6.23 -27.00
C PRO A 151 -15.25 6.45 -25.57
N LEU A 152 -15.13 5.39 -24.76
CA LEU A 152 -14.81 5.52 -23.34
C LEU A 152 -13.45 6.17 -23.07
N ALA A 153 -12.47 5.90 -23.93
CA ALA A 153 -11.14 6.49 -23.82
C ALA A 153 -11.07 7.95 -24.31
N ASP A 154 -12.08 8.37 -25.10
CA ASP A 154 -12.09 9.70 -25.69
C ASP A 154 -12.27 10.78 -24.59
N GLY A 155 -11.43 11.81 -24.67
CA GLY A 155 -11.46 12.89 -23.68
C GLY A 155 -10.83 12.54 -22.31
N VAL A 156 -10.32 11.32 -22.13
CA VAL A 156 -9.56 10.96 -20.93
C VAL A 156 -8.09 11.31 -21.16
N PRO A 157 -7.49 12.23 -20.37
CA PRO A 157 -6.08 12.55 -20.51
C PRO A 157 -5.19 11.33 -20.28
N ALA A 158 -4.03 11.30 -20.92
CA ALA A 158 -3.03 10.28 -20.66
C ALA A 158 -2.60 10.32 -19.18
N LEU A 159 -2.23 9.16 -18.63
CA LEU A 159 -1.58 9.11 -17.32
C LEU A 159 -0.30 9.96 -17.36
N PRO A 160 -0.02 10.74 -16.31
CA PRO A 160 1.21 11.55 -16.23
C PRO A 160 2.46 10.68 -15.97
N PHE A 161 2.31 9.39 -15.91
CA PHE A 161 3.37 8.41 -15.63
C PHE A 161 3.17 7.14 -16.45
N ASN A 162 4.18 6.30 -16.44
CA ASN A 162 4.12 4.92 -16.93
C ASN A 162 4.56 3.95 -15.81
N SER A 163 4.60 2.66 -16.10
CA SER A 163 4.94 1.63 -15.11
C SER A 163 6.33 1.79 -14.45
N SER A 164 7.21 2.61 -15.02
CA SER A 164 8.55 2.85 -14.47
C SER A 164 8.52 3.62 -13.13
N VAL A 165 7.39 4.25 -12.77
CA VAL A 165 7.25 4.92 -11.47
C VAL A 165 7.01 3.95 -10.32
N VAL A 166 6.70 2.69 -10.61
CA VAL A 166 6.46 1.68 -9.59
C VAL A 166 7.79 1.31 -8.92
N GLU A 167 7.93 1.64 -7.65
CA GLU A 167 9.14 1.43 -6.87
C GLU A 167 9.01 0.31 -5.84
N GLY A 168 7.82 -0.30 -5.71
CA GLY A 168 7.61 -1.36 -4.76
C GLY A 168 6.31 -2.10 -4.93
N ILE A 169 6.18 -3.15 -4.14
CA ILE A 169 5.11 -4.13 -4.25
C ILE A 169 4.56 -4.54 -2.89
N ARG A 170 3.25 -4.77 -2.85
CA ARG A 170 2.60 -5.63 -1.86
C ARG A 170 1.99 -6.82 -2.59
N THR A 171 2.46 -8.03 -2.25
CA THR A 171 1.95 -9.23 -2.88
C THR A 171 0.53 -9.55 -2.39
N PRO A 172 -0.33 -10.14 -3.24
CA PRO A 172 -1.62 -10.63 -2.80
C PRO A 172 -1.50 -11.54 -1.59
N CYS A 173 -2.35 -11.31 -0.59
CA CYS A 173 -2.40 -12.10 0.67
C CYS A 173 -1.08 -12.10 1.47
N LEU A 174 -0.15 -11.22 1.19
CA LEU A 174 1.20 -11.20 1.78
C LEU A 174 1.97 -12.51 1.53
N GLU A 175 1.64 -13.21 0.47
CA GLU A 175 2.21 -14.52 0.12
C GLU A 175 3.31 -14.40 -0.94
N GLY A 176 4.06 -15.49 -1.07
CA GLY A 176 5.10 -15.68 -2.07
C GLY A 176 6.37 -16.27 -1.44
N LYS A 177 7.06 -17.11 -2.21
CA LYS A 177 8.36 -17.66 -1.79
C LYS A 177 9.42 -16.58 -1.94
N ARG A 178 9.99 -16.12 -0.84
CA ARG A 178 10.98 -15.03 -0.83
C ARG A 178 12.14 -15.29 -1.77
N SER A 179 12.65 -16.52 -1.83
CA SER A 179 13.74 -16.93 -2.74
C SER A 179 13.36 -16.82 -4.22
N GLN A 180 12.09 -16.88 -4.55
CA GLN A 180 11.59 -16.78 -5.93
C GLN A 180 11.21 -15.34 -6.29
N MET A 181 10.57 -14.61 -5.39
CA MET A 181 10.03 -13.28 -5.69
C MET A 181 11.04 -12.15 -5.53
N LEU A 182 11.84 -12.13 -4.45
CA LEU A 182 12.73 -10.99 -4.16
C LEU A 182 13.78 -10.73 -5.25
N PRO A 183 14.44 -11.76 -5.85
CA PRO A 183 15.34 -11.52 -6.98
C PRO A 183 14.63 -10.88 -8.18
N VAL A 184 13.36 -11.22 -8.41
CA VAL A 184 12.55 -10.64 -9.49
C VAL A 184 12.25 -9.17 -9.19
N PHE A 185 11.83 -8.86 -7.97
CA PHE A 185 11.56 -7.47 -7.57
C PHE A 185 12.81 -6.59 -7.74
N ALA A 186 13.98 -7.10 -7.37
CA ALA A 186 15.23 -6.39 -7.57
C ALA A 186 15.53 -6.16 -9.05
N LYS A 187 15.29 -7.15 -9.93
CA LYS A 187 15.46 -7.01 -11.39
C LYS A 187 14.51 -6.00 -12.02
N PHE A 188 13.29 -5.87 -11.48
CA PHE A 188 12.34 -4.84 -11.89
C PHE A 188 12.71 -3.43 -11.42
N GLY A 189 13.76 -3.30 -10.61
CA GLY A 189 14.23 -2.03 -10.08
C GLY A 189 13.43 -1.55 -8.87
N TYR A 190 12.63 -2.41 -8.25
CA TYR A 190 11.92 -2.06 -7.04
C TYR A 190 12.89 -1.75 -5.91
N LYS A 191 12.51 -0.81 -5.07
CA LYS A 191 13.30 -0.33 -3.94
C LYS A 191 12.88 -0.94 -2.61
N TYR A 192 11.65 -1.47 -2.56
CA TYR A 192 11.11 -2.06 -1.34
C TYR A 192 10.12 -3.19 -1.63
N ASN A 193 9.93 -4.02 -0.61
CA ASN A 193 8.91 -5.05 -0.52
C ASN A 193 8.05 -4.75 0.71
N ALA A 194 6.74 -4.63 0.53
CA ALA A 194 5.76 -4.33 1.58
C ALA A 194 4.87 -5.54 1.93
N SER A 195 5.39 -6.77 1.74
CA SER A 195 4.56 -7.99 1.75
C SER A 195 4.77 -8.87 2.97
N ASP A 196 5.47 -8.40 3.99
CA ASP A 196 5.77 -9.19 5.18
C ASP A 196 5.08 -8.64 6.43
N GLY A 197 5.06 -9.44 7.49
CA GLY A 197 4.77 -8.99 8.84
C GLY A 197 6.05 -8.66 9.59
N GLY A 198 5.97 -7.79 10.58
CA GLY A 198 7.12 -7.39 11.39
C GLY A 198 6.74 -6.69 12.68
N GLU A 199 7.73 -6.11 13.32
CA GLU A 199 7.62 -5.41 14.59
C GLU A 199 7.70 -3.88 14.40
N LEU A 200 7.35 -3.12 15.43
CA LEU A 200 7.51 -1.67 15.49
C LEU A 200 9.00 -1.30 15.65
N GLN A 201 9.73 -1.35 14.55
CA GLN A 201 11.17 -1.08 14.53
C GLN A 201 11.59 -0.47 13.19
N TRP A 202 12.76 0.15 13.18
CA TRP A 202 13.28 0.74 11.96
C TRP A 202 13.54 -0.33 10.89
N PRO A 203 13.19 -0.06 9.62
CA PRO A 203 13.37 -1.01 8.53
C PRO A 203 14.84 -1.38 8.28
N LYS A 204 15.03 -2.50 7.61
CA LYS A 204 16.32 -2.95 7.08
C LYS A 204 16.19 -3.31 5.62
N LYS A 205 17.33 -3.39 4.93
CA LYS A 205 17.40 -3.99 3.58
C LYS A 205 17.61 -5.49 3.66
N ASP A 206 17.03 -6.19 2.69
CA ASP A 206 17.33 -7.61 2.47
C ASP A 206 18.65 -7.80 1.70
N LYS A 207 19.01 -9.06 1.45
CA LYS A 207 20.24 -9.39 0.71
C LYS A 207 20.23 -8.97 -0.77
N TYR A 208 19.06 -8.59 -1.31
CA TYR A 208 18.92 -8.10 -2.68
C TYR A 208 18.92 -6.56 -2.77
N GLY A 209 19.06 -5.89 -1.63
CA GLY A 209 19.07 -4.43 -1.55
C GLY A 209 17.69 -3.78 -1.47
N LEU A 210 16.62 -4.56 -1.32
CA LEU A 210 15.27 -4.07 -1.13
C LEU A 210 15.04 -3.69 0.33
N TRP A 211 14.45 -2.52 0.58
CA TRP A 211 13.92 -2.19 1.89
C TRP A 211 12.75 -3.11 2.24
N GLU A 212 12.74 -3.62 3.45
CA GLU A 212 11.61 -4.37 3.98
C GLU A 212 10.70 -3.42 4.76
N PHE A 213 9.50 -3.19 4.24
CA PHE A 213 8.47 -2.33 4.82
C PHE A 213 7.27 -3.17 5.26
N PRO A 214 7.37 -3.87 6.39
CA PRO A 214 6.36 -4.81 6.82
C PRO A 214 5.14 -4.11 7.41
N LEU A 215 3.96 -4.73 7.29
CA LEU A 215 2.88 -4.47 8.22
C LEU A 215 3.31 -4.95 9.60
N GLN A 216 2.93 -4.23 10.66
CA GLN A 216 3.50 -4.43 11.99
C GLN A 216 2.48 -5.05 12.94
N THR A 217 2.96 -5.96 13.78
CA THR A 217 2.15 -6.56 14.83
C THR A 217 1.93 -5.53 15.93
N ILE A 218 0.68 -5.14 16.14
CA ILE A 218 0.25 -4.17 17.15
C ILE A 218 -0.89 -4.74 18.00
N LYS A 219 -1.13 -4.14 19.16
CA LYS A 219 -2.25 -4.52 20.04
C LYS A 219 -3.57 -4.15 19.38
N VAL A 220 -4.53 -5.07 19.41
CA VAL A 220 -5.92 -4.84 19.07
C VAL A 220 -6.67 -4.57 20.36
N LEU A 221 -6.79 -3.29 20.71
CA LEU A 221 -7.31 -2.87 22.01
C LEU A 221 -8.78 -3.29 22.20
N GLY A 222 -9.08 -3.78 23.39
CA GLY A 222 -10.43 -4.28 23.73
C GLY A 222 -10.72 -5.71 23.28
N TYR A 223 -9.76 -6.38 22.61
CA TYR A 223 -9.91 -7.78 22.14
C TYR A 223 -8.87 -8.73 22.70
N GLY A 224 -7.92 -8.23 23.50
CA GLY A 224 -6.89 -9.06 24.13
C GLY A 224 -5.96 -9.79 23.16
N ARG A 225 -5.78 -9.24 21.97
CA ARG A 225 -5.01 -9.85 20.86
C ARG A 225 -4.02 -8.85 20.28
N LYS A 226 -3.07 -9.38 19.53
CA LYS A 226 -2.22 -8.63 18.62
C LYS A 226 -2.46 -9.15 17.21
N ASN A 227 -2.37 -8.28 16.22
CA ASN A 227 -2.38 -8.68 14.82
C ASN A 227 -1.67 -7.61 13.97
N LEU A 228 -1.47 -7.91 12.68
CA LEU A 228 -0.86 -6.97 11.76
C LEU A 228 -1.72 -5.70 11.62
N SER A 229 -1.07 -4.57 11.44
CA SER A 229 -1.65 -3.24 11.34
C SER A 229 -2.37 -3.04 10.00
N MET A 230 -3.37 -3.86 9.75
CA MET A 230 -4.18 -3.86 8.52
C MET A 230 -5.64 -4.17 8.85
N ASP A 231 -6.56 -3.53 8.16
CA ASP A 231 -8.00 -3.69 8.36
C ASP A 231 -8.47 -5.14 8.30
N TYR A 232 -8.04 -5.94 7.31
CA TYR A 232 -8.44 -7.34 7.21
C TYR A 232 -7.93 -8.19 8.39
N ASN A 233 -6.71 -7.97 8.83
CA ASN A 233 -6.15 -8.66 10.00
C ASN A 233 -6.88 -8.26 11.28
N PHE A 234 -7.26 -6.99 11.40
CA PHE A 234 -8.11 -6.52 12.47
C PHE A 234 -9.52 -7.10 12.41
N LEU A 235 -10.10 -7.18 11.21
CA LEU A 235 -11.39 -7.84 10.99
C LEU A 235 -11.39 -9.28 11.53
N CYS A 236 -10.33 -10.04 11.27
CA CYS A 236 -10.19 -11.39 11.77
C CYS A 236 -10.06 -11.43 13.29
N ALA A 237 -9.31 -10.51 13.88
CA ALA A 237 -9.13 -10.43 15.33
C ALA A 237 -10.39 -9.93 16.06
N GLN A 238 -11.17 -9.05 15.44
CA GLN A 238 -12.32 -8.37 16.06
C GLN A 238 -13.66 -9.01 15.72
N ASN A 239 -13.77 -9.69 14.59
CA ASN A 239 -15.06 -10.19 14.09
C ASN A 239 -14.97 -11.54 13.34
N ASN A 240 -13.97 -12.36 13.67
CA ASN A 240 -13.75 -13.68 13.05
C ASN A 240 -13.74 -13.64 11.51
N CYS A 241 -13.13 -12.64 10.92
CA CYS A 241 -13.05 -12.39 9.47
C CYS A 241 -14.42 -12.17 8.80
N SER A 242 -15.48 -11.91 9.55
CA SER A 242 -16.81 -11.63 9.01
C SER A 242 -16.97 -10.15 8.64
N TYR A 243 -17.41 -9.89 7.41
CA TYR A 243 -17.67 -8.52 6.92
C TYR A 243 -18.95 -7.91 7.47
N LYS A 244 -19.80 -8.70 8.15
CA LYS A 244 -21.09 -8.26 8.70
C LYS A 244 -21.03 -8.17 10.22
N ALA A 245 -21.61 -7.13 10.76
CA ALA A 245 -21.74 -6.91 12.20
C ALA A 245 -22.99 -6.10 12.53
N THR A 246 -23.45 -6.19 13.76
CA THR A 246 -24.48 -5.29 14.30
C THR A 246 -23.90 -3.87 14.43
N THR A 247 -24.78 -2.88 14.61
CA THR A 247 -24.35 -1.49 14.88
C THR A 247 -23.45 -1.40 16.10
N ALA A 248 -23.83 -2.04 17.20
CA ALA A 248 -23.02 -2.06 18.44
C ALA A 248 -21.65 -2.69 18.26
N GLN A 249 -21.57 -3.80 17.50
CA GLN A 249 -20.30 -4.43 17.16
C GLN A 249 -19.44 -3.52 16.29
N SER A 250 -20.05 -2.87 15.29
CA SER A 250 -19.36 -1.95 14.39
C SER A 250 -18.79 -0.74 15.13
N ASP A 251 -19.55 -0.16 16.04
CA ASP A 251 -19.09 0.97 16.87
C ASP A 251 -17.91 0.59 17.75
N LYS A 252 -17.96 -0.61 18.35
CA LYS A 252 -16.84 -1.13 19.13
C LYS A 252 -15.59 -1.36 18.26
N ILE A 253 -15.75 -1.93 17.06
CA ILE A 253 -14.67 -2.19 16.12
C ILE A 253 -14.03 -0.87 15.65
N GLU A 254 -14.85 0.13 15.32
CA GLU A 254 -14.36 1.46 14.93
C GLU A 254 -13.51 2.09 16.02
N SER A 255 -14.02 2.17 17.24
CA SER A 255 -13.31 2.74 18.38
C SER A 255 -12.03 1.97 18.68
N SER A 256 -12.10 0.64 18.74
CA SER A 256 -10.93 -0.23 18.96
C SER A 256 -9.84 -0.01 17.91
N THR A 257 -10.21 0.06 16.64
CA THR A 257 -9.25 0.21 15.54
C THR A 257 -8.54 1.56 15.62
N LYS A 258 -9.29 2.64 15.79
CA LYS A 258 -8.70 3.98 15.97
C LYS A 258 -7.79 4.03 17.19
N GLU A 259 -8.26 3.57 18.33
CA GLU A 259 -7.49 3.57 19.58
C GLU A 259 -6.22 2.70 19.47
N SER A 260 -6.29 1.59 18.75
CA SER A 260 -5.14 0.71 18.51
C SER A 260 -4.06 1.41 17.68
N PHE A 261 -4.45 2.14 16.63
CA PHE A 261 -3.52 2.92 15.81
C PHE A 261 -2.95 4.11 16.60
N ASP A 262 -3.78 4.81 17.36
CA ASP A 262 -3.36 5.90 18.25
C ASP A 262 -2.33 5.42 19.27
N ALA A 263 -2.57 4.28 19.91
CA ALA A 263 -1.66 3.70 20.90
C ALA A 263 -0.31 3.30 20.28
N ALA A 264 -0.32 2.68 19.12
CA ALA A 264 0.89 2.32 18.41
C ALA A 264 1.71 3.56 18.01
N LEU A 265 1.06 4.60 17.46
CA LEU A 265 1.71 5.87 17.12
C LEU A 265 2.32 6.53 18.35
N LYS A 266 1.57 6.61 19.45
CA LYS A 266 2.04 7.18 20.69
C LYS A 266 3.26 6.44 21.25
N ALA A 267 3.26 5.11 21.15
CA ALA A 267 4.36 4.27 21.62
C ALA A 267 5.66 4.56 20.83
N VAL A 268 5.61 4.52 19.51
CA VAL A 268 6.81 4.81 18.69
C VAL A 268 7.24 6.27 18.80
N CYS A 269 6.30 7.20 18.84
CA CYS A 269 6.59 8.63 18.96
C CYS A 269 7.39 8.97 20.22
N ARG A 270 7.06 8.33 21.33
CA ARG A 270 7.75 8.50 22.62
C ARG A 270 8.95 7.57 22.81
N GLY A 271 9.06 6.55 21.98
CA GLY A 271 10.07 5.51 22.09
C GLY A 271 11.11 5.58 20.98
N ASN A 272 11.19 4.51 20.18
CA ASN A 272 12.21 4.35 19.15
C ASN A 272 12.00 5.20 17.89
N ARG A 273 10.87 5.88 17.75
CA ARG A 273 10.52 6.72 16.59
C ARG A 273 10.44 5.95 15.26
N ALA A 274 10.33 4.63 15.33
CA ALA A 274 10.20 3.82 14.11
C ALA A 274 8.97 4.23 13.29
N PRO A 275 9.03 4.14 11.97
CA PRO A 275 7.86 4.36 11.12
C PRO A 275 6.73 3.40 11.51
N LEU A 276 5.50 3.92 11.57
CA LEU A 276 4.29 3.10 11.72
C LEU A 276 3.70 2.83 10.34
N PHE A 277 3.61 1.57 9.95
CA PHE A 277 3.00 1.14 8.70
C PHE A 277 1.56 0.69 8.96
N ILE A 278 0.62 1.22 8.19
CA ILE A 278 -0.79 0.84 8.26
C ILE A 278 -1.27 0.49 6.85
N GLY A 279 -1.79 -0.72 6.68
CA GLY A 279 -2.45 -1.17 5.47
C GLY A 279 -3.96 -1.09 5.57
N ASN A 280 -4.63 -0.78 4.48
CA ASN A 280 -6.08 -0.73 4.41
C ASN A 280 -6.55 -1.12 3.01
N HIS A 281 -7.81 -1.51 2.91
CA HIS A 281 -8.49 -1.73 1.63
C HIS A 281 -9.51 -0.64 1.40
N PHE A 282 -9.91 -0.43 0.17
CA PHE A 282 -11.09 0.36 -0.14
C PHE A 282 -12.33 -0.48 0.16
N ASN A 283 -12.87 -0.31 1.36
CA ASN A 283 -13.97 -1.12 1.85
C ASN A 283 -14.98 -0.35 2.68
N THR A 284 -16.16 -0.95 2.81
CA THR A 284 -17.22 -0.53 3.72
C THR A 284 -17.62 -1.66 4.67
N TRP A 285 -16.70 -2.57 4.94
CA TRP A 285 -16.92 -3.71 5.84
C TRP A 285 -17.39 -3.25 7.21
N VAL A 286 -18.20 -4.07 7.85
CA VAL A 286 -18.66 -3.81 9.23
C VAL A 286 -19.25 -2.40 9.34
N ASN A 287 -20.19 -2.10 8.44
CA ASN A 287 -20.86 -0.78 8.37
C ASN A 287 -19.90 0.42 8.22
N GLY A 288 -18.78 0.24 7.55
CA GLY A 288 -17.81 1.30 7.32
C GLY A 288 -16.88 1.60 8.50
N ALA A 289 -16.79 0.71 9.49
CA ALA A 289 -16.01 0.94 10.71
C ALA A 289 -14.53 1.21 10.44
N TYR A 290 -13.91 0.47 9.52
CA TYR A 290 -12.48 0.66 9.20
C TYR A 290 -12.22 1.94 8.43
N LYS A 291 -13.11 2.32 7.50
CA LYS A 291 -13.05 3.61 6.81
C LYS A 291 -13.12 4.76 7.82
N ALA A 292 -14.07 4.72 8.73
CA ALA A 292 -14.24 5.74 9.77
C ALA A 292 -13.06 5.80 10.73
N ALA A 293 -12.57 4.63 11.18
CA ALA A 293 -11.44 4.53 12.11
C ALA A 293 -10.15 5.10 11.51
N LEU A 294 -9.80 4.70 10.28
CA LEU A 294 -8.60 5.19 9.61
C LEU A 294 -8.69 6.70 9.34
N THR A 295 -9.84 7.18 8.88
CA THR A 295 -10.07 8.60 8.64
C THR A 295 -9.88 9.42 9.92
N SER A 296 -10.50 8.98 11.03
CA SER A 296 -10.38 9.65 12.32
C SER A 296 -8.98 9.58 12.90
N PHE A 297 -8.28 8.45 12.70
CA PHE A 297 -6.87 8.31 13.08
C PHE A 297 -6.00 9.34 12.36
N ILE A 298 -6.14 9.46 11.04
CA ILE A 298 -5.34 10.41 10.25
C ILE A 298 -5.66 11.84 10.66
N ASP A 299 -6.93 12.20 10.77
CA ASP A 299 -7.36 13.55 11.17
C ASP A 299 -6.89 13.92 12.59
N GLY A 300 -6.76 12.96 13.47
CA GLY A 300 -6.40 13.18 14.88
C GLY A 300 -4.97 12.84 15.26
N ALA A 301 -4.13 12.37 14.33
CA ALA A 301 -2.82 11.80 14.65
C ALA A 301 -1.87 12.79 15.34
N SER A 302 -1.94 14.08 15.02
CA SER A 302 -1.12 15.12 15.66
C SER A 302 -1.37 15.25 17.17
N LYS A 303 -2.52 14.80 17.67
CA LYS A 303 -2.81 14.75 19.11
C LYS A 303 -1.98 13.67 19.83
N GLN A 304 -1.61 12.61 19.13
CA GLN A 304 -0.77 11.54 19.65
C GLN A 304 0.72 11.83 19.47
N CYS A 305 1.08 12.51 18.39
CA CYS A 305 2.45 12.85 18.04
C CYS A 305 2.46 14.15 17.24
N SER A 306 2.90 15.24 17.86
CA SER A 306 2.78 16.61 17.29
C SER A 306 3.57 16.81 16.00
N ASP A 307 4.64 16.05 15.78
CA ASP A 307 5.50 16.13 14.61
C ASP A 307 5.30 14.97 13.63
N VAL A 308 4.14 14.31 13.69
CA VAL A 308 3.81 13.20 12.78
C VAL A 308 3.77 13.68 11.33
N GLN A 309 4.34 12.85 10.45
CA GLN A 309 4.33 13.07 9.01
C GLN A 309 3.80 11.82 8.32
N PHE A 310 2.77 11.99 7.50
CA PHE A 310 2.25 10.93 6.65
C PHE A 310 2.98 10.96 5.31
N VAL A 311 3.76 9.93 5.04
CA VAL A 311 4.59 9.80 3.84
C VAL A 311 4.30 8.49 3.12
N SER A 312 4.58 8.43 1.82
CA SER A 312 4.48 7.18 1.07
C SER A 312 5.65 6.24 1.39
N ASN A 313 5.53 4.97 0.99
CA ASN A 313 6.66 4.03 1.06
C ASN A 313 7.86 4.55 0.28
N SER A 314 7.64 5.12 -0.89
CA SER A 314 8.69 5.69 -1.73
C SER A 314 9.37 6.90 -1.05
N ASP A 315 8.61 7.78 -0.41
CA ASP A 315 9.16 8.89 0.37
C ASP A 315 10.05 8.39 1.50
N LEU A 316 9.59 7.40 2.25
CA LEU A 316 10.38 6.80 3.34
C LEU A 316 11.64 6.13 2.81
N GLN A 317 11.55 5.41 1.70
CA GLN A 317 12.70 4.77 1.06
C GLN A 317 13.77 5.82 0.69
N LYS A 318 13.36 6.92 0.07
CA LYS A 318 14.27 8.01 -0.30
C LYS A 318 14.90 8.65 0.93
N TRP A 319 14.11 8.87 1.98
CA TRP A 319 14.61 9.42 3.24
C TRP A 319 15.66 8.51 3.87
N LEU A 320 15.38 7.20 3.95
CA LEU A 320 16.31 6.21 4.50
C LEU A 320 17.61 6.12 3.69
N ASP A 321 17.51 6.09 2.35
CA ASP A 321 18.69 6.01 1.48
C ASP A 321 19.56 7.28 1.56
N ALA A 322 18.98 8.42 1.89
CA ALA A 322 19.72 9.68 2.07
C ALA A 322 20.49 9.76 3.40
N GLN A 323 20.15 8.90 4.37
CA GLN A 323 20.83 8.89 5.66
C GLN A 323 22.16 8.13 5.58
N ASP A 324 23.14 8.54 6.38
CA ASP A 324 24.40 7.82 6.50
C ASP A 324 24.17 6.40 7.02
N PRO A 325 24.93 5.39 6.54
CA PRO A 325 24.80 4.02 7.05
C PRO A 325 24.89 3.90 8.57
N ALA A 326 25.79 4.63 9.21
CA ALA A 326 25.92 4.65 10.67
C ALA A 326 24.66 5.18 11.37
N VAL A 327 23.97 6.17 10.79
CA VAL A 327 22.70 6.68 11.32
C VAL A 327 21.61 5.61 11.19
N ARG A 328 21.51 4.95 10.04
CA ARG A 328 20.54 3.86 9.83
C ARG A 328 20.77 2.69 10.78
N GLU A 329 22.02 2.30 10.99
CA GLU A 329 22.40 1.24 11.93
C GLU A 329 22.03 1.62 13.37
N ALA A 330 22.29 2.85 13.79
CA ALA A 330 21.94 3.35 15.11
C ALA A 330 20.42 3.36 15.34
N LEU A 331 19.63 3.74 14.33
CA LEU A 331 18.16 3.66 14.38
C LEU A 331 17.70 2.20 14.51
N ARG A 332 18.23 1.32 13.69
CA ARG A 332 17.88 -0.12 13.73
C ARG A 332 18.26 -0.77 15.07
N ALA A 333 19.39 -0.37 15.65
CA ALA A 333 19.88 -0.90 16.92
C ALA A 333 18.95 -0.60 18.11
N LYS A 334 18.04 0.35 17.99
CA LYS A 334 17.01 0.62 19.01
C LYS A 334 16.05 -0.56 19.22
N GLY A 335 15.97 -1.48 18.26
CA GLY A 335 15.13 -2.66 18.33
C GLY A 335 13.63 -2.36 18.23
N ALA A 336 12.83 -3.36 18.56
CA ALA A 336 11.37 -3.26 18.52
C ALA A 336 10.83 -2.48 19.71
N GLN A 337 9.84 -1.62 19.46
CA GLN A 337 9.12 -0.89 20.48
C GLN A 337 8.07 -1.77 21.14
N SER A 338 8.18 -1.94 22.45
CA SER A 338 7.11 -2.53 23.26
C SER A 338 6.23 -1.44 23.88
N TYR A 339 4.99 -1.78 24.21
CA TYR A 339 4.05 -0.87 24.88
C TYR A 339 2.88 -1.63 25.50
#